data_ecb9d4d27d58d308c9e7c4b7fed749a7
#
_entry.id   ecb9d4d27d58d308c9e7c4b7fed749a7
#
_cell.length_a   1.000
_cell.length_b   1.000
_cell.length_c   1.000
_cell.angle_alpha   90.00
_cell.angle_beta   90.00
_cell.angle_gamma   90.00
#
_symmetry.space_group_name_H-M   'P 1'
#
loop_
_entity.id
_entity.type
_entity.pdbx_description
1 polymer ?
#
loop_
_entity_poly.entity_id
_entity_poly.type
_entity_poly.pdbx_seq_one_letter_code
_entity_poly.pdbx_strand_id
1 'polypeptide(L)'
;MIAETKPPKALKVASEGIPEELKKRPQWVCWRYALNNKGKWTKRPYNPRTGRMASHCELMTWSGFEIVLEAYKADEYDGVGFVFCSGDPYTGVDLDGCRNPETGEVEAWAAEIVRDLDSYTELSPSGKGLHIITKGKVPKVLKLPYIEMYSIERFFTMSGHAADVEEHAA
;
A
#
# COMPACT_ATOMS: atom_id res chain seq x y z
N MET A 1 5.94 -26.55 9.43
CA MET A 1 6.50 -25.19 9.37
C MET A 1 6.06 -24.45 10.62
N ILE A 2 7.02 -24.03 11.43
CA ILE A 2 6.74 -23.24 12.64
C ILE A 2 6.28 -21.87 12.13
N ALA A 3 5.03 -21.47 12.45
CA ALA A 3 4.55 -20.13 12.17
C ALA A 3 5.52 -19.11 12.79
N GLU A 4 5.92 -18.08 12.04
CA GLU A 4 6.68 -16.97 12.61
C GLU A 4 5.87 -16.41 13.79
N THR A 5 6.42 -16.52 14.98
CA THR A 5 5.73 -16.17 16.24
C THR A 5 5.52 -14.67 16.39
N LYS A 6 6.12 -13.86 15.53
CA LYS A 6 6.00 -12.39 15.56
C LYS A 6 5.57 -11.87 14.18
N PRO A 7 4.74 -10.81 14.14
CA PRO A 7 4.38 -10.18 12.87
C PRO A 7 5.63 -9.59 12.18
N PRO A 8 5.63 -9.52 10.86
CA PRO A 8 6.64 -8.78 10.11
C PRO A 8 6.70 -7.32 10.58
N LYS A 9 7.86 -6.70 10.45
CA LYS A 9 8.02 -5.28 10.75
C LYS A 9 7.71 -4.45 9.51
N ALA A 10 6.79 -3.50 9.63
CA ALA A 10 6.51 -2.51 8.60
C ALA A 10 7.44 -1.30 8.69
N LEU A 11 7.71 -0.66 7.54
CA LEU A 11 8.28 0.68 7.52
C LEU A 11 7.37 1.66 8.25
N LYS A 12 7.94 2.60 8.98
CA LYS A 12 7.17 3.69 9.57
C LYS A 12 6.59 4.58 8.46
N VAL A 13 5.36 5.04 8.65
CA VAL A 13 4.71 5.91 7.69
C VAL A 13 5.41 7.28 7.64
N ALA A 14 5.91 7.65 6.46
CA ALA A 14 6.44 8.96 6.13
C ALA A 14 5.32 9.80 5.49
N SER A 15 4.44 10.34 6.32
CA SER A 15 3.20 10.98 5.86
C SER A 15 3.42 12.17 4.93
N GLU A 16 4.54 12.85 5.05
CA GLU A 16 4.95 13.96 4.18
C GLU A 16 5.21 13.55 2.74
N GLY A 17 5.60 12.29 2.50
CA GLY A 17 5.85 11.76 1.16
C GLY A 17 4.59 11.32 0.42
N ILE A 18 3.45 11.25 1.09
CA ILE A 18 2.17 10.90 0.46
C ILE A 18 1.60 12.09 -0.30
N PRO A 19 1.18 11.95 -1.59
CA PRO A 19 0.62 13.04 -2.38
C PRO A 19 -0.61 13.69 -1.75
N GLU A 20 -0.65 15.02 -1.76
CA GLU A 20 -1.75 15.80 -1.21
C GLU A 20 -3.11 15.50 -1.88
N GLU A 21 -3.10 15.16 -3.18
CA GLU A 21 -4.34 14.79 -3.89
C GLU A 21 -4.97 13.51 -3.33
N LEU A 22 -4.17 12.56 -2.82
CA LEU A 22 -4.67 11.36 -2.15
C LEU A 22 -5.15 11.65 -0.74
N LYS A 23 -4.42 12.48 0.03
CA LYS A 23 -4.78 12.86 1.39
C LYS A 23 -6.15 13.57 1.46
N LYS A 24 -6.52 14.33 0.43
CA LYS A 24 -7.82 15.04 0.34
C LYS A 24 -9.01 14.11 0.17
N ARG A 25 -8.79 12.83 -0.15
CA ARG A 25 -9.88 11.87 -0.33
C ARG A 25 -10.25 11.17 0.97
N PRO A 26 -11.55 10.95 1.25
CA PRO A 26 -12.00 10.22 2.43
C PRO A 26 -11.95 8.70 2.22
N GLN A 27 -10.85 8.19 1.66
CA GLN A 27 -10.67 6.80 1.23
C GLN A 27 -9.55 6.10 2.02
N TRP A 28 -9.38 6.46 3.29
CA TRP A 28 -8.30 5.96 4.11
C TRP A 28 -8.77 5.00 5.19
N VAL A 29 -7.95 4.02 5.48
CA VAL A 29 -8.11 3.04 6.56
C VAL A 29 -6.80 2.91 7.32
N CYS A 30 -6.86 2.41 8.55
CA CYS A 30 -5.68 1.87 9.22
C CYS A 30 -5.53 0.40 8.88
N TRP A 31 -4.35 -0.18 9.09
CA TRP A 31 -4.17 -1.61 8.96
C TRP A 31 -3.26 -2.19 10.04
N ARG A 32 -3.44 -3.48 10.32
CA ARG A 32 -2.58 -4.29 11.20
C ARG A 32 -2.25 -5.62 10.56
N TYR A 33 -1.12 -6.18 10.94
CA TYR A 33 -0.84 -7.58 10.70
C TYR A 33 -1.79 -8.46 11.53
N ALA A 34 -2.36 -9.46 10.89
CA ALA A 34 -3.17 -10.48 11.54
C ALA A 34 -2.93 -11.84 10.88
N LEU A 35 -2.96 -12.90 11.66
CA LEU A 35 -2.88 -14.26 11.13
C LEU A 35 -4.17 -14.61 10.40
N ASN A 36 -4.04 -15.19 9.21
CA ASN A 36 -5.17 -15.78 8.51
C ASN A 36 -5.40 -17.23 8.99
N ASN A 37 -6.45 -17.88 8.49
CA ASN A 37 -6.81 -19.25 8.86
C ASN A 37 -5.74 -20.32 8.51
N LYS A 38 -4.73 -19.93 7.71
CA LYS A 38 -3.59 -20.79 7.33
C LYS A 38 -2.33 -20.48 8.15
N GLY A 39 -2.44 -19.65 9.20
CA GLY A 39 -1.32 -19.25 10.04
C GLY A 39 -0.32 -18.30 9.36
N LYS A 40 -0.71 -17.64 8.27
CA LYS A 40 0.12 -16.64 7.58
C LYS A 40 -0.27 -15.24 7.98
N TRP A 41 0.72 -14.37 8.20
CA TRP A 41 0.51 -12.95 8.44
C TRP A 41 -0.06 -12.27 7.19
N THR A 42 -1.15 -11.53 7.39
CA THR A 42 -1.81 -10.71 6.37
C THR A 42 -2.05 -9.32 6.91
N LYS A 43 -2.18 -8.34 6.04
CA LYS A 43 -2.51 -6.97 6.41
C LYS A 43 -4.03 -6.80 6.35
N ARG A 44 -4.67 -6.51 7.47
CA ARG A 44 -6.13 -6.33 7.56
C ARG A 44 -6.48 -4.86 7.75
N PRO A 45 -7.46 -4.33 6.99
CA PRO A 45 -7.91 -2.95 7.13
C PRO A 45 -8.85 -2.78 8.33
N TYR A 46 -8.74 -1.61 8.99
CA TYR A 46 -9.58 -1.23 10.13
C TYR A 46 -10.10 0.19 9.98
N ASN A 47 -11.33 0.41 10.41
CA ASN A 47 -11.90 1.72 10.59
C ASN A 47 -11.38 2.31 11.92
N PRO A 48 -10.58 3.39 11.89
CA PRO A 48 -9.98 3.94 13.11
C PRO A 48 -11.00 4.53 14.09
N ARG A 49 -12.19 4.90 13.60
CA ARG A 49 -13.26 5.46 14.45
C ARG A 49 -13.95 4.42 15.31
N THR A 50 -14.01 3.18 14.85
CA THR A 50 -14.76 2.11 15.53
C THR A 50 -13.88 0.97 16.03
N GLY A 51 -12.63 0.89 15.57
CA GLY A 51 -11.72 -0.23 15.83
C GLY A 51 -12.14 -1.55 15.15
N ARG A 52 -13.20 -1.55 14.36
CA ARG A 52 -13.69 -2.72 13.62
C ARG A 52 -13.01 -2.86 12.29
N MET A 53 -13.03 -4.05 11.71
CA MET A 53 -12.56 -4.27 10.35
C MET A 53 -13.26 -3.33 9.37
N ALA A 54 -12.48 -2.74 8.45
CA ALA A 54 -13.00 -1.98 7.34
C ALA A 54 -13.24 -2.89 6.12
N SER A 55 -14.19 -2.50 5.30
CA SER A 55 -14.49 -3.15 4.02
C SER A 55 -13.87 -2.37 2.88
N HIS A 56 -13.38 -3.03 1.83
CA HIS A 56 -12.91 -2.35 0.62
C HIS A 56 -14.07 -1.86 -0.28
N CYS A 57 -15.32 -2.19 0.06
CA CYS A 57 -16.51 -1.85 -0.72
C CYS A 57 -17.44 -0.87 0.00
N GLU A 58 -17.25 -0.65 1.30
CA GLU A 58 -18.16 0.14 2.14
C GLU A 58 -17.52 1.45 2.57
N LEU A 59 -17.92 2.55 1.92
CA LEU A 59 -17.40 3.90 2.17
C LEU A 59 -17.53 4.33 3.63
N MET A 60 -18.58 3.88 4.33
CA MET A 60 -18.83 4.21 5.73
C MET A 60 -17.77 3.65 6.69
N THR A 61 -16.97 2.69 6.22
CA THR A 61 -15.86 2.11 6.99
C THR A 61 -14.54 2.83 6.78
N TRP A 62 -14.47 3.79 5.86
CA TRP A 62 -13.28 4.60 5.56
C TRP A 62 -13.33 5.94 6.30
N SER A 63 -12.19 6.62 6.34
CA SER A 63 -12.03 7.90 7.02
C SER A 63 -11.17 8.86 6.20
N GLY A 64 -11.11 10.11 6.64
CA GLY A 64 -10.14 11.07 6.12
C GLY A 64 -8.73 10.75 6.59
N PHE A 65 -7.73 11.23 5.86
CA PHE A 65 -6.31 10.96 6.10
C PHE A 65 -5.86 11.34 7.52
N GLU A 66 -6.24 12.52 8.00
CA GLU A 66 -5.85 13.01 9.33
C GLU A 66 -6.30 12.07 10.45
N ILE A 67 -7.52 11.52 10.34
CA ILE A 67 -8.07 10.60 11.33
C ILE A 67 -7.28 9.28 11.38
N VAL A 68 -6.92 8.72 10.23
CA VAL A 68 -6.11 7.49 10.20
C VAL A 68 -4.68 7.75 10.65
N LEU A 69 -4.11 8.91 10.33
CA LEU A 69 -2.77 9.30 10.76
C LEU A 69 -2.70 9.50 12.28
N GLU A 70 -3.71 10.10 12.87
CA GLU A 70 -3.84 10.24 14.34
C GLU A 70 -3.90 8.89 15.04
N ALA A 71 -4.76 7.99 14.57
CA ALA A 71 -4.88 6.63 15.10
C ALA A 71 -3.58 5.83 14.93
N TYR A 72 -2.91 5.97 13.80
CA TYR A 72 -1.60 5.37 13.58
C TYR A 72 -0.54 5.89 14.56
N LYS A 73 -0.49 7.21 14.79
CA LYS A 73 0.46 7.84 15.74
C LYS A 73 0.20 7.45 17.20
N ALA A 74 -1.02 7.05 17.53
CA ALA A 74 -1.36 6.50 18.84
C ALA A 74 -0.88 5.06 19.06
N ASP A 75 -0.09 4.51 18.12
CA ASP A 75 0.51 3.15 18.18
C ASP A 75 -0.52 2.00 18.18
N GLU A 76 -1.71 2.26 17.66
CA GLU A 76 -2.77 1.25 17.61
C GLU A 76 -2.73 0.39 16.34
N TYR A 77 -1.99 0.83 15.30
CA TYR A 77 -1.96 0.20 13.98
C TYR A 77 -0.54 0.11 13.41
N ASP A 78 -0.33 -0.83 12.49
CA ASP A 78 0.96 -1.02 11.82
C ASP A 78 1.17 -0.04 10.65
N GLY A 79 0.09 0.61 10.17
CA GLY A 79 0.18 1.63 9.14
C GLY A 79 -1.16 2.16 8.67
N VAL A 80 -1.10 2.96 7.61
CA VAL A 80 -2.24 3.57 6.92
C VAL A 80 -2.42 2.96 5.54
N GLY A 81 -3.62 2.99 4.99
CA GLY A 81 -3.92 2.43 3.68
C GLY A 81 -4.93 3.27 2.91
N PHE A 82 -4.78 3.29 1.59
CA PHE A 82 -5.68 3.97 0.66
C PHE A 82 -6.56 2.96 -0.06
N VAL A 83 -7.88 3.19 -0.07
CA VAL A 83 -8.86 2.29 -0.70
C VAL A 83 -9.19 2.78 -2.10
N PHE A 84 -9.03 1.91 -3.10
CA PHE A 84 -9.43 2.18 -4.47
C PHE A 84 -10.92 1.90 -4.67
N CYS A 85 -11.64 2.84 -5.28
CA CYS A 85 -13.07 2.71 -5.56
C CYS A 85 -13.43 3.21 -6.95
N SER A 86 -14.66 2.97 -7.39
CA SER A 86 -15.14 3.42 -8.70
C SER A 86 -15.21 4.95 -8.83
N GLY A 87 -15.30 5.67 -7.72
CA GLY A 87 -15.41 7.13 -7.68
C GLY A 87 -14.10 7.90 -7.74
N ASP A 88 -12.97 7.22 -7.79
CA ASP A 88 -11.65 7.85 -7.98
C ASP A 88 -11.05 7.53 -9.34
N PRO A 89 -10.06 8.31 -9.81
CA PRO A 89 -9.40 8.06 -11.10
C PRO A 89 -8.20 7.13 -11.03
N TYR A 90 -7.93 6.46 -9.90
CA TYR A 90 -6.66 5.80 -9.66
C TYR A 90 -6.67 4.30 -9.95
N THR A 91 -5.50 3.81 -10.31
CA THR A 91 -5.12 2.40 -10.34
C THR A 91 -3.89 2.20 -9.48
N GLY A 92 -3.93 1.19 -8.61
CA GLY A 92 -2.76 0.71 -7.89
C GLY A 92 -2.04 -0.39 -8.65
N VAL A 93 -0.72 -0.29 -8.71
CA VAL A 93 0.18 -1.32 -9.26
C VAL A 93 1.09 -1.79 -8.15
N ASP A 94 1.03 -3.06 -7.82
CA ASP A 94 1.86 -3.70 -6.81
C ASP A 94 2.94 -4.54 -7.50
N LEU A 95 4.20 -4.21 -7.21
CA LEU A 95 5.38 -4.89 -7.74
C LEU A 95 6.08 -5.62 -6.58
N ASP A 96 5.85 -6.92 -6.48
CA ASP A 96 6.36 -7.74 -5.39
C ASP A 96 7.80 -8.21 -5.62
N GLY A 97 8.60 -8.19 -4.53
CA GLY A 97 9.93 -8.80 -4.48
C GLY A 97 10.94 -8.22 -5.46
N CYS A 98 10.69 -7.02 -5.98
CA CYS A 98 11.51 -6.39 -7.00
C CYS A 98 12.63 -5.50 -6.46
N ARG A 99 12.77 -5.39 -5.13
CA ARG A 99 13.76 -4.50 -4.50
C ARG A 99 14.55 -5.22 -3.41
N ASN A 100 15.86 -5.03 -3.44
CA ASN A 100 16.73 -5.45 -2.34
C ASN A 100 16.64 -4.40 -1.21
N PRO A 101 16.15 -4.76 -0.01
CA PRO A 101 15.97 -3.81 1.09
C PRO A 101 17.30 -3.32 1.69
N GLU A 102 18.41 -4.03 1.49
CA GLU A 102 19.73 -3.67 2.04
C GLU A 102 20.50 -2.72 1.12
N THR A 103 20.51 -2.99 -0.19
CA THR A 103 21.23 -2.18 -1.17
C THR A 103 20.37 -1.09 -1.81
N GLY A 104 19.05 -1.26 -1.80
CA GLY A 104 18.12 -0.37 -2.49
C GLY A 104 17.95 -0.67 -3.97
N GLU A 105 18.72 -1.62 -4.53
CA GLU A 105 18.65 -1.99 -5.94
C GLU A 105 17.26 -2.51 -6.32
N VAL A 106 16.78 -2.04 -7.47
CA VAL A 106 15.49 -2.43 -8.06
C VAL A 106 15.74 -3.24 -9.32
N GLU A 107 15.01 -4.34 -9.47
CA GLU A 107 15.06 -5.20 -10.66
C GLU A 107 14.72 -4.41 -11.92
N ALA A 108 15.43 -4.64 -13.02
CA ALA A 108 15.32 -3.90 -14.27
C ALA A 108 13.88 -3.86 -14.82
N TRP A 109 13.14 -4.98 -14.74
CA TRP A 109 11.75 -5.06 -15.20
C TRP A 109 10.81 -4.14 -14.38
N ALA A 110 11.04 -3.99 -13.08
CA ALA A 110 10.25 -3.11 -12.24
C ALA A 110 10.59 -1.64 -12.48
N ALA A 111 11.88 -1.33 -12.65
CA ALA A 111 12.35 0.01 -13.00
C ALA A 111 11.78 0.49 -14.35
N GLU A 112 11.64 -0.41 -15.33
CA GLU A 112 10.99 -0.10 -16.62
C GLU A 112 9.52 0.27 -16.43
N ILE A 113 8.75 -0.50 -15.64
CA ILE A 113 7.35 -0.21 -15.34
C ILE A 113 7.20 1.15 -14.62
N VAL A 114 8.06 1.43 -13.65
CA VAL A 114 8.04 2.72 -12.92
C VAL A 114 8.27 3.89 -13.88
N ARG A 115 9.26 3.78 -14.78
CA ARG A 115 9.54 4.82 -15.80
C ARG A 115 8.38 5.00 -16.78
N ASP A 116 7.80 3.90 -17.25
CA ASP A 116 6.70 3.94 -18.23
C ASP A 116 5.43 4.56 -17.65
N LEU A 117 5.14 4.29 -16.39
CA LEU A 117 3.96 4.84 -15.72
C LEU A 117 4.15 6.29 -15.24
N ASP A 118 5.39 6.73 -15.03
CA ASP A 118 5.78 8.08 -14.60
C ASP A 118 4.81 8.68 -13.55
N SER A 119 4.58 7.92 -12.48
CA SER A 119 3.57 8.22 -11.48
C SER A 119 4.12 8.04 -10.06
N TYR A 120 3.36 8.51 -9.07
CA TYR A 120 3.76 8.34 -7.68
C TYR A 120 4.11 6.88 -7.38
N THR A 121 5.34 6.67 -6.95
CA THR A 121 5.88 5.36 -6.60
C THR A 121 6.48 5.42 -5.19
N GLU A 122 6.16 4.43 -4.37
CA GLU A 122 6.69 4.30 -3.01
C GLU A 122 7.18 2.89 -2.71
N LEU A 123 7.96 2.76 -1.65
CA LEU A 123 8.34 1.46 -1.12
C LEU A 123 7.13 0.78 -0.48
N SER A 124 6.95 -0.50 -0.73
CA SER A 124 5.99 -1.30 0.04
C SER A 124 6.38 -1.35 1.52
N PRO A 125 5.47 -1.62 2.46
CA PRO A 125 5.78 -1.65 3.89
C PRO A 125 6.90 -2.61 4.30
N SER A 126 7.15 -3.65 3.51
CA SER A 126 8.27 -4.57 3.73
C SER A 126 9.62 -4.03 3.24
N GLY A 127 9.62 -2.98 2.42
CA GLY A 127 10.77 -2.46 1.73
C GLY A 127 11.31 -3.32 0.58
N LYS A 128 10.63 -4.45 0.28
CA LYS A 128 11.05 -5.43 -0.74
C LYS A 128 10.33 -5.28 -2.09
N GLY A 129 9.31 -4.45 -2.16
CA GLY A 129 8.51 -4.20 -3.34
C GLY A 129 8.21 -2.72 -3.52
N LEU A 130 7.50 -2.40 -4.58
CA LEU A 130 7.08 -1.05 -4.95
C LEU A 130 5.57 -1.00 -5.13
N HIS A 131 4.97 0.10 -4.69
CA HIS A 131 3.59 0.46 -4.97
C HIS A 131 3.56 1.68 -5.88
N ILE A 132 2.83 1.60 -6.98
CA ILE A 132 2.63 2.73 -7.88
C ILE A 132 1.15 3.10 -7.86
N ILE A 133 0.85 4.39 -7.77
CA ILE A 133 -0.52 4.91 -7.92
C ILE A 133 -0.54 5.81 -9.15
N THR A 134 -1.21 5.36 -10.18
CA THR A 134 -1.33 6.06 -11.45
C THR A 134 -2.78 6.45 -11.75
N LYS A 135 -2.97 7.47 -12.60
CA LYS A 135 -4.30 7.86 -13.10
C LYS A 135 -4.70 6.99 -14.29
N GLY A 136 -5.95 6.60 -14.30
CA GLY A 136 -6.53 5.66 -15.25
C GLY A 136 -7.20 4.50 -14.55
N LYS A 137 -8.10 3.82 -15.22
CA LYS A 137 -8.83 2.67 -14.69
C LYS A 137 -8.56 1.43 -15.53
N VAL A 138 -8.24 0.33 -14.87
CA VAL A 138 -8.18 -0.97 -15.52
C VAL A 138 -9.56 -1.64 -15.45
N PRO A 139 -10.02 -2.28 -16.55
CA PRO A 139 -11.37 -2.86 -16.61
C PRO A 139 -11.55 -4.08 -15.69
N LYS A 140 -10.46 -4.70 -15.30
CA LYS A 140 -10.43 -5.86 -14.39
C LYS A 140 -9.08 -5.94 -13.69
N VAL A 141 -9.03 -6.66 -12.58
CA VAL A 141 -7.80 -6.98 -11.89
C VAL A 141 -6.86 -7.74 -12.83
N LEU A 142 -5.63 -7.25 -12.96
CA LEU A 142 -4.53 -7.98 -13.57
C LEU A 142 -3.73 -8.64 -12.45
N LYS A 143 -3.48 -9.93 -12.59
CA LYS A 143 -2.68 -10.70 -11.65
C LYS A 143 -1.68 -11.57 -12.40
N LEU A 144 -0.42 -11.19 -12.34
CA LEU A 144 0.72 -11.90 -12.88
C LEU A 144 1.67 -12.28 -11.74
N PRO A 145 2.63 -13.19 -11.94
CA PRO A 145 3.71 -13.37 -10.97
C PRO A 145 4.39 -12.02 -10.72
N TYR A 146 4.47 -11.60 -9.45
CA TYR A 146 5.12 -10.35 -8.99
C TYR A 146 4.46 -9.03 -9.39
N ILE A 147 3.35 -9.03 -10.16
CA ILE A 147 2.66 -7.81 -10.60
C ILE A 147 1.17 -7.98 -10.38
N GLU A 148 0.56 -7.07 -9.60
CA GLU A 148 -0.89 -6.95 -9.47
C GLU A 148 -1.33 -5.52 -9.82
N MET A 149 -2.47 -5.37 -10.52
CA MET A 149 -3.07 -4.07 -10.83
C MET A 149 -4.57 -4.09 -10.51
N TYR A 150 -5.04 -3.07 -9.80
CA TYR A 150 -6.46 -2.95 -9.45
C TYR A 150 -6.89 -1.48 -9.32
N SER A 151 -8.15 -1.24 -9.68
CA SER A 151 -8.77 0.09 -9.64
C SER A 151 -9.93 0.19 -8.67
N ILE A 152 -10.39 -0.92 -8.11
CA ILE A 152 -11.55 -1.00 -7.20
C ILE A 152 -11.38 -2.16 -6.21
N GLU A 153 -12.12 -2.09 -5.11
CA GLU A 153 -12.26 -3.19 -4.13
C GLU A 153 -10.94 -3.72 -3.56
N ARG A 154 -9.97 -2.84 -3.42
CA ARG A 154 -8.65 -3.12 -2.83
C ARG A 154 -8.17 -1.91 -2.05
N PHE A 155 -7.29 -2.14 -1.09
CA PHE A 155 -6.54 -1.08 -0.46
C PHE A 155 -5.03 -1.33 -0.60
N PHE A 156 -4.28 -0.27 -0.78
CA PHE A 156 -2.83 -0.28 -0.64
C PHE A 156 -2.43 0.12 0.76
N THR A 157 -1.51 -0.64 1.34
CA THR A 157 -0.78 -0.21 2.53
C THR A 157 0.22 0.85 2.10
N MET A 158 0.03 2.09 2.55
CA MET A 158 0.84 3.23 2.14
C MET A 158 1.99 3.46 3.11
N SER A 159 3.20 3.59 2.59
CA SER A 159 4.39 3.88 3.39
C SER A 159 4.80 5.35 3.36
N GLY A 160 4.51 6.06 2.26
CA GLY A 160 4.96 7.42 2.01
C GLY A 160 6.45 7.57 1.72
N HIS A 161 7.20 6.46 1.66
CA HIS A 161 8.62 6.48 1.27
C HIS A 161 8.72 6.47 -0.24
N ALA A 162 8.79 7.65 -0.86
CA ALA A 162 8.95 7.78 -2.29
C ALA A 162 10.18 6.97 -2.77
N ALA A 163 9.99 6.18 -3.82
CA ALA A 163 11.05 5.41 -4.43
C ALA A 163 11.66 6.19 -5.59
N ASP A 164 12.95 6.49 -5.49
CA ASP A 164 13.75 6.98 -6.60
C ASP A 164 14.37 5.76 -7.31
N VAL A 165 13.98 5.54 -8.54
CA VAL A 165 14.40 4.36 -9.33
C VAL A 165 15.42 4.73 -10.41
N GLU A 166 15.70 6.03 -10.61
CA GLU A 166 16.53 6.52 -11.72
C GLU A 166 18.04 6.25 -11.53
N GLU A 167 18.53 6.10 -10.30
CA GLU A 167 19.97 6.00 -10.04
C GLU A 167 20.56 4.58 -10.07
N HIS A 168 19.76 3.51 -10.20
CA HIS A 168 20.25 2.14 -10.05
C HIS A 168 19.96 1.19 -11.23
N ALA A 169 19.61 1.72 -12.38
CA ALA A 169 19.54 0.97 -13.62
C ALA A 169 20.95 0.90 -14.24
N ALA A 170 21.71 -0.09 -13.81
CA ALA A 170 22.93 -0.49 -14.52
C ALA A 170 22.60 -1.40 -15.69
#